data_c37d2e3c0721cb038ff3a72cf8c73abc
#
_entry.id   c37d2e3c0721cb038ff3a72cf8c73abc
#
_cell.length_a   1.000
_cell.length_b   1.000
_cell.length_c   1.000
_cell.angle_alpha   90.00
_cell.angle_beta   90.00
_cell.angle_gamma   90.00
#
_symmetry.space_group_name_H-M   'P 1'
#
loop_
_entity.id
_entity.type
_entity.pdbx_description
1 polymer ?
#
loop_
_entity_poly.entity_id
_entity_poly.type
_entity_poly.pdbx_seq_one_letter_code
_entity_poly.pdbx_strand_id
1 'polypeptide(L)'
;YTFKYPEWSIVGDTFVLGCRLPKSMVYYNLTVDHPDRDNTELGIYEKGCGLENLNISFGHDEYLYMVLKQNKSKHKLSDKYLDIIRYHSLYPWHSKGEYRELMNNKDYKTLINVNEFNNFDLYSKEDDAIITDDIIDYYKNLLKEYFLEDILF
;
A
#
# COMPACT_ATOMS: atom_id res chain seq x y z
N TYR A 1 -23.83 5.59 0.61
CA TYR A 1 -23.45 5.89 2.01
C TYR A 1 -22.07 6.59 2.12
N THR A 2 -21.26 6.58 1.07
CA THR A 2 -19.87 7.08 1.05
C THR A 2 -19.75 8.59 0.76
N PHE A 3 -20.79 9.21 0.24
CA PHE A 3 -20.77 10.62 -0.20
C PHE A 3 -20.72 11.67 0.93
N LYS A 4 -20.74 11.26 2.19
CA LYS A 4 -20.76 12.17 3.34
C LYS A 4 -19.36 12.46 3.89
N TYR A 5 -18.36 11.69 3.50
CA TYR A 5 -16.98 11.78 3.99
C TYR A 5 -16.01 11.97 2.83
N PRO A 6 -14.87 12.66 3.02
CA PRO A 6 -13.82 12.74 2.00
C PRO A 6 -13.32 11.34 1.60
N GLU A 7 -12.85 11.19 0.38
CA GLU A 7 -12.37 9.89 -0.16
C GLU A 7 -11.35 9.21 0.74
N TRP A 8 -10.40 9.96 1.30
CA TRP A 8 -9.39 9.44 2.20
C TRP A 8 -9.93 8.87 3.52
N SER A 9 -11.15 9.22 3.93
CA SER A 9 -11.80 8.62 5.09
C SER A 9 -12.34 7.21 4.82
N ILE A 10 -12.40 6.81 3.55
CA ILE A 10 -12.87 5.51 3.09
C ILE A 10 -11.69 4.58 2.83
N VAL A 11 -10.63 5.13 2.24
CA VAL A 11 -9.42 4.38 1.89
C VAL A 11 -8.36 4.37 3.00
N GLY A 12 -8.44 5.30 3.95
CA GLY A 12 -7.74 5.35 5.24
C GLY A 12 -6.27 4.94 5.27
N ASP A 13 -5.66 5.04 6.43
CA ASP A 13 -4.33 4.47 6.66
C ASP A 13 -4.40 2.94 6.66
N THR A 14 -3.53 2.31 5.89
CA THR A 14 -3.27 0.88 5.99
C THR A 14 -2.44 0.60 7.25
N PHE A 15 -2.73 -0.49 7.94
CA PHE A 15 -2.04 -0.91 9.17
C PHE A 15 -1.89 -2.43 9.25
N VAL A 16 -1.01 -2.89 10.14
CA VAL A 16 -0.77 -4.31 10.38
C VAL A 16 -1.74 -4.83 11.45
N LEU A 17 -2.40 -5.94 11.14
CA LEU A 17 -3.26 -6.68 12.07
C LEU A 17 -2.45 -7.66 12.91
N GLY A 18 -2.89 -7.91 14.14
CA GLY A 18 -2.25 -8.88 15.03
C GLY A 18 -1.07 -8.35 15.83
N CYS A 19 -0.73 -7.06 15.73
CA CYS A 19 0.22 -6.36 16.59
C CYS A 19 -0.33 -4.99 16.99
N ARG A 20 0.37 -4.30 17.91
CA ARG A 20 -0.09 -3.01 18.43
C ARG A 20 -0.32 -2.00 17.30
N LEU A 21 -1.50 -1.37 17.32
CA LEU A 21 -1.81 -0.27 16.41
C LEU A 21 -0.92 0.94 16.72
N PRO A 22 -0.27 1.55 15.72
CA PRO A 22 0.60 2.70 15.94
C PRO A 22 -0.21 3.96 16.22
N LYS A 23 0.26 4.74 17.20
CA LYS A 23 -0.37 6.02 17.56
C LYS A 23 -0.25 7.09 16.46
N SER A 24 0.61 6.86 15.49
CA SER A 24 0.82 7.71 14.32
C SER A 24 -0.26 7.60 13.25
N MET A 25 -1.20 6.67 13.38
CA MET A 25 -2.37 6.57 12.50
C MET A 25 -3.25 7.82 12.62
N VAL A 26 -3.78 8.29 11.48
CA VAL A 26 -4.62 9.51 11.43
C VAL A 26 -5.84 9.42 12.35
N TYR A 27 -6.49 8.25 12.41
CA TYR A 27 -7.70 8.03 13.22
C TYR A 27 -7.47 7.12 14.41
N TYR A 28 -6.27 7.12 14.99
CA TYR A 28 -5.96 6.28 16.15
C TYR A 28 -6.97 6.44 17.31
N ASN A 29 -7.49 7.66 17.53
CA ASN A 29 -8.48 7.92 18.56
C ASN A 29 -9.82 7.20 18.33
N LEU A 30 -10.12 6.77 17.11
CA LEU A 30 -11.33 6.01 16.76
C LEU A 30 -11.15 4.49 16.91
N THR A 31 -9.95 4.03 17.24
CA THR A 31 -9.66 2.58 17.40
C THR A 31 -9.88 2.05 18.82
N VAL A 32 -10.69 2.73 19.65
CA VAL A 32 -10.85 2.41 21.08
C VAL A 32 -11.30 0.97 21.33
N ASP A 33 -12.11 0.41 20.45
CA ASP A 33 -12.64 -0.95 20.57
C ASP A 33 -11.87 -1.96 19.70
N HIS A 34 -10.75 -1.54 19.04
CA HIS A 34 -9.99 -2.45 18.19
C HIS A 34 -9.12 -3.39 19.05
N PRO A 35 -9.17 -4.73 18.83
CA PRO A 35 -8.46 -5.70 19.66
C PRO A 35 -6.94 -5.52 19.68
N ASP A 36 -6.36 -4.97 18.62
CA ASP A 36 -4.90 -4.75 18.50
C ASP A 36 -4.44 -3.41 19.10
N ARG A 37 -5.34 -2.57 19.61
CA ARG A 37 -4.97 -1.27 20.16
C ARG A 37 -3.95 -1.36 21.30
N ASP A 38 -4.17 -2.28 22.22
CA ASP A 38 -3.37 -2.49 23.41
C ASP A 38 -2.49 -3.76 23.33
N ASN A 39 -2.32 -4.29 22.11
CA ASN A 39 -1.46 -5.44 21.86
C ASN A 39 0.03 -5.09 22.10
N THR A 40 0.90 -6.09 22.13
CA THR A 40 2.35 -5.89 22.16
C THR A 40 2.86 -5.40 20.80
N GLU A 41 4.04 -4.79 20.81
CA GLU A 41 4.64 -4.21 19.60
C GLU A 41 4.78 -5.22 18.46
N LEU A 42 5.19 -6.45 18.77
CA LEU A 42 5.33 -7.52 17.79
C LEU A 42 4.03 -8.33 17.64
N GLY A 43 3.16 -8.33 18.66
CA GLY A 43 1.90 -9.10 18.64
C GLY A 43 2.12 -10.58 18.39
N ILE A 44 1.59 -11.09 17.29
CA ILE A 44 1.71 -12.51 16.87
C ILE A 44 2.96 -12.77 16.03
N TYR A 45 3.76 -11.75 15.74
CA TYR A 45 4.91 -11.85 14.84
C TYR A 45 6.23 -11.97 15.60
N GLU A 46 7.23 -12.50 14.90
CA GLU A 46 8.61 -12.51 15.35
C GLU A 46 9.36 -11.27 14.82
N LYS A 47 10.34 -10.83 15.58
CA LYS A 47 11.24 -9.75 15.13
C LYS A 47 11.93 -10.15 13.84
N GLY A 48 11.90 -9.25 12.85
CA GLY A 48 12.55 -9.46 11.56
C GLY A 48 11.84 -10.47 10.64
N CYS A 49 10.58 -10.80 10.91
CA CYS A 49 9.82 -11.75 10.08
C CYS A 49 9.65 -11.31 8.62
N GLY A 50 9.73 -10.00 8.35
CA GLY A 50 9.52 -9.42 7.02
C GLY A 50 8.08 -9.02 6.74
N LEU A 51 7.91 -7.89 6.04
CA LEU A 51 6.59 -7.34 5.72
C LEU A 51 5.72 -8.31 4.91
N GLU A 52 6.33 -9.15 4.11
CA GLU A 52 5.62 -10.14 3.29
C GLU A 52 4.82 -11.16 4.10
N ASN A 53 5.21 -11.37 5.38
CA ASN A 53 4.56 -12.30 6.30
C ASN A 53 3.53 -11.62 7.23
N LEU A 54 3.29 -10.33 7.06
CA LEU A 54 2.33 -9.59 7.86
C LEU A 54 0.93 -9.66 7.27
N ASN A 55 -0.07 -9.68 8.15
CA ASN A 55 -1.46 -9.49 7.80
C ASN A 55 -1.73 -7.98 7.72
N ILE A 56 -1.88 -7.46 6.53
CA ILE A 56 -2.19 -6.05 6.29
C ILE A 56 -3.71 -5.87 6.34
N SER A 57 -4.18 -4.74 6.87
CA SER A 57 -5.59 -4.38 6.82
C SER A 57 -6.09 -4.37 5.37
N PHE A 58 -7.29 -4.94 5.13
CA PHE A 58 -7.78 -5.15 3.77
C PHE A 58 -8.32 -3.84 3.19
N GLY A 59 -7.48 -3.13 2.47
CA GLY A 59 -7.78 -1.91 1.73
C GLY A 59 -7.61 -2.10 0.22
N HIS A 60 -7.65 -0.99 -0.53
CA HIS A 60 -7.47 -0.97 -2.00
C HIS A 60 -6.11 -1.53 -2.43
N ASP A 61 -5.08 -1.28 -1.66
CA ASP A 61 -3.69 -1.69 -1.83
C ASP A 61 -3.52 -3.21 -1.70
N GLU A 62 -3.96 -3.81 -0.59
CA GLU A 62 -3.91 -5.25 -0.38
C GLU A 62 -4.80 -5.98 -1.39
N TYR A 63 -5.99 -5.44 -1.68
CA TYR A 63 -6.89 -6.00 -2.68
C TYR A 63 -6.21 -6.07 -4.06
N LEU A 64 -5.69 -4.96 -4.57
CA LEU A 64 -5.04 -4.93 -5.89
C LEU A 64 -3.77 -5.78 -5.92
N TYR A 65 -2.98 -5.79 -4.85
CA TYR A 65 -1.84 -6.69 -4.71
C TYR A 65 -2.24 -8.15 -4.85
N MET A 66 -3.30 -8.58 -4.15
CA MET A 66 -3.79 -9.96 -4.23
C MET A 66 -4.28 -10.32 -5.63
N VAL A 67 -5.03 -9.44 -6.28
CA VAL A 67 -5.50 -9.61 -7.67
C VAL A 67 -4.30 -9.81 -8.59
N LEU A 68 -3.31 -8.94 -8.56
CA LEU A 68 -2.12 -9.04 -9.42
C LEU A 68 -1.30 -10.29 -9.10
N LYS A 69 -1.12 -10.63 -7.84
CA LYS A 69 -0.41 -11.84 -7.42
C LYS A 69 -1.06 -13.10 -7.98
N GLN A 70 -2.39 -13.19 -7.96
CA GLN A 70 -3.14 -14.32 -8.53
C GLN A 70 -3.08 -14.36 -10.07
N ASN A 71 -2.91 -13.21 -10.70
CA ASN A 71 -2.79 -13.08 -12.16
C ASN A 71 -1.32 -12.96 -12.63
N LYS A 72 -0.35 -13.47 -11.89
CA LYS A 72 1.10 -13.29 -12.16
C LYS A 72 1.52 -13.70 -13.57
N SER A 73 0.86 -14.68 -14.19
CA SER A 73 1.13 -15.10 -15.58
C SER A 73 0.61 -14.12 -16.64
N LYS A 74 -0.27 -13.21 -16.28
CA LYS A 74 -0.96 -12.29 -17.21
C LYS A 74 -0.30 -10.92 -17.30
N HIS A 75 0.72 -10.65 -16.51
CA HIS A 75 1.45 -9.38 -16.51
C HIS A 75 2.95 -9.57 -16.30
N LYS A 76 3.72 -8.55 -16.68
CA LYS A 76 5.17 -8.49 -16.52
C LYS A 76 5.62 -7.61 -15.34
N LEU A 77 4.72 -7.19 -14.46
CA LEU A 77 5.08 -6.40 -13.29
C LEU A 77 6.04 -7.19 -12.41
N SER A 78 7.18 -6.60 -12.06
CA SER A 78 8.12 -7.21 -11.13
C SER A 78 7.61 -7.11 -9.69
N ASP A 79 8.20 -7.92 -8.79
CA ASP A 79 7.85 -7.89 -7.36
C ASP A 79 8.05 -6.50 -6.74
N LYS A 80 8.99 -5.69 -7.26
CA LYS A 80 9.16 -4.27 -6.86
C LYS A 80 7.84 -3.49 -6.97
N TYR A 81 7.13 -3.62 -8.08
CA TYR A 81 5.87 -2.90 -8.31
C TYR A 81 4.73 -3.47 -7.48
N LEU A 82 4.71 -4.78 -7.28
CA LEU A 82 3.72 -5.42 -6.40
C LEU A 82 3.91 -4.98 -4.95
N ASP A 83 5.15 -4.89 -4.47
CA ASP A 83 5.47 -4.39 -3.13
C ASP A 83 5.07 -2.91 -2.98
N ILE A 84 5.31 -2.06 -3.99
CA ILE A 84 4.86 -0.66 -3.99
C ILE A 84 3.33 -0.59 -3.87
N ILE A 85 2.60 -1.34 -4.70
CA ILE A 85 1.13 -1.38 -4.67
C ILE A 85 0.64 -1.79 -3.29
N ARG A 86 1.26 -2.81 -2.67
CA ARG A 86 0.84 -3.34 -1.39
C ARG A 86 1.07 -2.38 -0.22
N TYR A 87 2.16 -1.59 -0.27
CA TYR A 87 2.63 -0.86 0.91
C TYR A 87 2.56 0.66 0.78
N HIS A 88 2.11 1.22 -0.36
CA HIS A 88 2.12 2.68 -0.55
C HIS A 88 1.22 3.42 0.46
N SER A 89 0.14 2.81 0.93
CA SER A 89 -0.75 3.38 1.95
C SER A 89 -0.37 3.01 3.38
N LEU A 90 0.70 2.23 3.60
CA LEU A 90 1.19 1.88 4.94
C LEU A 90 2.04 3.04 5.52
N TYR A 91 1.42 4.23 5.62
CA TYR A 91 2.07 5.46 6.11
C TYR A 91 2.72 5.32 7.48
N PRO A 92 2.13 4.61 8.47
CA PRO A 92 2.79 4.38 9.75
C PRO A 92 4.18 3.76 9.58
N TRP A 93 4.35 2.85 8.63
CA TRP A 93 5.64 2.23 8.36
C TRP A 93 6.61 3.15 7.60
N HIS A 94 6.24 3.57 6.37
CA HIS A 94 7.21 4.24 5.50
C HIS A 94 7.43 5.72 5.88
N SER A 95 6.42 6.42 6.42
CA SER A 95 6.51 7.84 6.74
C SER A 95 6.76 8.12 8.23
N LYS A 96 6.30 7.25 9.13
CA LYS A 96 6.39 7.48 10.59
C LYS A 96 7.38 6.55 11.32
N GLY A 97 7.95 5.56 10.61
CA GLY A 97 8.97 4.68 11.17
C GLY A 97 8.46 3.58 12.10
N GLU A 98 7.15 3.35 12.13
CA GLU A 98 6.56 2.23 12.85
C GLU A 98 6.91 0.88 12.21
N TYR A 99 6.67 -0.23 12.91
CA TYR A 99 6.87 -1.60 12.42
C TYR A 99 8.31 -1.96 12.00
N ARG A 100 9.31 -1.15 12.42
CA ARG A 100 10.73 -1.38 12.05
C ARG A 100 11.27 -2.70 12.58
N GLU A 101 10.81 -3.12 13.77
CA GLU A 101 11.20 -4.38 14.39
C GLU A 101 10.74 -5.61 13.60
N LEU A 102 9.71 -5.47 12.76
CA LEU A 102 9.19 -6.54 11.91
C LEU A 102 9.94 -6.68 10.58
N MET A 103 10.69 -5.65 10.16
CA MET A 103 11.41 -5.62 8.88
C MET A 103 12.54 -6.64 8.82
N ASN A 104 12.67 -7.29 7.66
CA ASN A 104 13.86 -8.03 7.26
C ASN A 104 14.75 -7.21 6.30
N ASN A 105 15.85 -7.78 5.82
CA ASN A 105 16.80 -7.08 4.94
C ASN A 105 16.20 -6.68 3.59
N LYS A 106 15.22 -7.41 3.06
CA LYS A 106 14.53 -7.09 1.80
C LYS A 106 13.71 -5.80 1.94
N ASP A 107 13.09 -5.59 3.10
CA ASP A 107 12.15 -4.50 3.33
C ASP A 107 12.81 -3.12 3.31
N TYR A 108 14.11 -3.02 3.57
CA TYR A 108 14.84 -1.76 3.43
C TYR A 108 14.84 -1.24 1.98
N LYS A 109 14.96 -2.15 1.00
CA LYS A 109 14.87 -1.77 -0.42
C LYS A 109 13.44 -1.43 -0.81
N THR A 110 12.46 -2.18 -0.31
CA THR A 110 11.04 -1.89 -0.51
C THR A 110 10.68 -0.52 0.06
N LEU A 111 11.20 -0.17 1.24
CA LEU A 111 11.00 1.15 1.85
C LEU A 111 11.51 2.30 0.96
N ILE A 112 12.69 2.15 0.38
CA ILE A 112 13.25 3.16 -0.55
C ILE A 112 12.31 3.32 -1.75
N ASN A 113 11.86 2.22 -2.35
CA ASN A 113 10.98 2.24 -3.51
C ASN A 113 9.60 2.87 -3.21
N VAL A 114 9.02 2.56 -2.05
CA VAL A 114 7.74 3.13 -1.62
C VAL A 114 7.87 4.63 -1.36
N ASN A 115 8.94 5.07 -0.69
CA ASN A 115 9.19 6.50 -0.45
C ASN A 115 9.43 7.27 -1.75
N GLU A 116 10.12 6.67 -2.73
CA GLU A 116 10.27 7.25 -4.06
C GLU A 116 8.92 7.42 -4.75
N PHE A 117 8.09 6.38 -4.76
CA PHE A 117 6.74 6.41 -5.33
C PHE A 117 5.84 7.45 -4.65
N ASN A 118 5.90 7.57 -3.32
CA ASN A 118 5.06 8.48 -2.54
C ASN A 118 5.24 9.95 -2.91
N ASN A 119 6.38 10.35 -3.51
CA ASN A 119 6.56 11.70 -4.04
C ASN A 119 5.62 12.02 -5.23
N PHE A 120 5.08 11.00 -5.90
CA PHE A 120 4.22 11.13 -7.07
C PHE A 120 2.75 10.81 -6.78
N ASP A 121 2.44 10.25 -5.60
CA ASP A 121 1.10 9.75 -5.28
C ASP A 121 0.13 10.87 -4.85
N LEU A 122 0.45 11.64 -3.82
CA LEU A 122 -0.52 12.56 -3.20
C LEU A 122 -0.40 14.02 -3.65
N TYR A 123 0.81 14.50 -3.92
CA TYR A 123 1.11 15.93 -4.02
C TYR A 123 1.59 16.39 -5.39
N SER A 124 1.52 15.52 -6.39
CA SER A 124 1.94 15.81 -7.77
C SER A 124 0.79 16.26 -8.68
N LYS A 125 -0.44 16.38 -8.15
CA LYS A 125 -1.62 16.76 -8.92
C LYS A 125 -1.65 18.27 -9.10
N GLU A 126 -1.68 18.71 -10.36
CA GLU A 126 -1.93 20.09 -10.76
C GLU A 126 -3.36 20.24 -11.24
N ASP A 127 -4.06 21.31 -10.85
CA ASP A 127 -5.47 21.54 -11.19
C ASP A 127 -5.68 21.72 -12.70
N ASP A 128 -4.64 22.19 -13.41
CA ASP A 128 -4.67 22.51 -14.84
C ASP A 128 -3.90 21.50 -15.71
N ALA A 129 -3.71 20.26 -15.27
CA ALA A 129 -3.01 19.26 -16.07
C ALA A 129 -3.72 18.97 -17.39
N ILE A 130 -3.07 19.30 -18.53
CA ILE A 130 -3.62 19.02 -19.87
C ILE A 130 -3.26 17.58 -20.24
N ILE A 131 -4.26 16.72 -20.33
CA ILE A 131 -4.10 15.35 -20.82
C ILE A 131 -4.27 15.37 -22.34
N THR A 132 -3.14 15.20 -23.05
CA THR A 132 -3.09 15.14 -24.51
C THR A 132 -3.28 13.71 -25.02
N ASP A 133 -3.65 13.56 -26.31
CA ASP A 133 -3.76 12.24 -26.95
C ASP A 133 -2.43 11.47 -26.92
N ASP A 134 -1.31 12.15 -27.03
CA ASP A 134 0.03 11.54 -26.95
C ASP A 134 0.29 10.91 -25.57
N ILE A 135 -0.16 11.56 -24.49
CA ILE A 135 -0.06 11.01 -23.12
C ILE A 135 -0.95 9.78 -23.00
N ILE A 136 -2.17 9.85 -23.51
CA ILE A 136 -3.11 8.72 -23.51
C ILE A 136 -2.51 7.53 -24.27
N ASP A 137 -1.96 7.75 -25.44
CA ASP A 137 -1.39 6.69 -26.27
C ASP A 137 -0.10 6.12 -25.66
N TYR A 138 0.71 6.95 -24.99
CA TYR A 138 1.85 6.48 -24.21
C TYR A 138 1.43 5.48 -23.13
N TYR A 139 0.43 5.83 -22.31
CA TYR A 139 -0.03 4.93 -21.25
C TYR A 139 -0.74 3.68 -21.77
N LYS A 140 -1.50 3.77 -22.89
CA LYS A 140 -2.07 2.60 -23.57
C LYS A 140 -0.96 1.63 -24.02
N ASN A 141 0.16 2.14 -24.52
CA ASN A 141 1.28 1.31 -24.94
C ASN A 141 1.97 0.66 -23.73
N LEU A 142 2.15 1.39 -22.61
CA LEU A 142 2.64 0.80 -21.37
C LEU A 142 1.73 -0.32 -20.88
N LEU A 143 0.42 -0.13 -20.89
CA LEU A 143 -0.52 -1.18 -20.50
C LEU A 143 -0.35 -2.44 -21.38
N LYS A 144 -0.24 -2.30 -22.70
CA LYS A 144 -0.01 -3.43 -23.63
C LYS A 144 1.35 -4.11 -23.39
N GLU A 145 2.35 -3.35 -22.97
CA GLU A 145 3.69 -3.90 -22.68
C GLU A 145 3.68 -4.75 -21.41
N TYR A 146 3.00 -4.26 -20.36
CA TYR A 146 3.04 -4.88 -19.04
C TYR A 146 1.90 -5.87 -18.79
N PHE A 147 0.74 -5.72 -19.42
CA PHE A 147 -0.40 -6.61 -19.28
C PHE A 147 -0.62 -7.40 -20.57
N LEU A 148 -0.41 -8.72 -20.49
CA LEU A 148 -0.45 -9.62 -21.63
C LEU A 148 -1.86 -10.11 -21.93
N GLU A 149 -2.72 -10.12 -20.92
CA GLU A 149 -4.11 -10.59 -20.95
C GLU A 149 -4.95 -9.78 -19.97
N ASP A 150 -6.28 -9.95 -20.07
CA ASP A 150 -7.21 -9.37 -19.12
C ASP A 150 -7.00 -9.92 -17.71
N ILE A 151 -6.94 -9.02 -16.73
CA ILE A 151 -6.81 -9.36 -15.32
C ILE A 151 -8.18 -9.82 -14.79
N LEU A 152 -8.19 -10.94 -14.08
CA LEU A 152 -9.39 -11.46 -13.41
C LEU A 152 -9.45 -10.92 -11.97
N PHE A 153 -10.57 -10.29 -11.63
CA PHE A 153 -10.87 -9.74 -10.31
C PHE A 153 -11.65 -10.72 -9.45
#